data_bc7d994d7317e3572b727056a4fc93a0
#
_entry.id   bc7d994d7317e3572b727056a4fc93a0
#
_cell.length_a   1.000
_cell.length_b   1.000
_cell.length_c   1.000
_cell.angle_alpha   90.00
_cell.angle_beta   90.00
_cell.angle_gamma   90.00
#
_symmetry.space_group_name_H-M   'P 1'
#
loop_
_entity.id
_entity.type
_entity.pdbx_description
1 polymer ?
#
loop_
_entity_poly.entity_id
_entity_poly.type
_entity_poly.pdbx_seq_one_letter_code
_entity_poly.pdbx_strand_id
1 'polypeptide(L)'
;MHITVLSTGQGLSSLVAAPFELFKYTGVLWNDLLGKKQQASFEVVTASQDGKPQLFDSNIIVKPDQKACSIEETDLVYMPGMGVEIDKMIANNPDVIKLIKNQAEKGTIVAGVCSGVAMLAEAGILDGKEATTHWALAKQFKQRFPAVNWQTDQFITQSGNIFCGGGVYGALDLCLRLIEYFAGYKIAKQSAQAFLIDSPRTWQSSYSSSLLKQTHHDEKIKQAQ
;
A
#
# COMPACT_ATOMS: atom_id res chain seq x y z
N MET A 1 12.67 -2.58 14.54
CA MET A 1 12.06 -1.58 13.66
C MET A 1 10.55 -1.64 13.81
N HIS A 2 9.93 -0.47 13.94
CA HIS A 2 8.49 -0.33 14.20
C HIS A 2 7.76 0.02 12.91
N ILE A 3 6.73 -0.73 12.57
CA ILE A 3 5.89 -0.51 11.38
C ILE A 3 4.45 -0.25 11.85
N THR A 4 3.87 0.85 11.39
CA THR A 4 2.47 1.18 11.62
C THR A 4 1.68 0.93 10.33
N VAL A 5 0.80 -0.06 10.34
CA VAL A 5 -0.17 -0.31 9.27
C VAL A 5 -1.48 0.38 9.62
N LEU A 6 -1.88 1.32 8.77
CA LEU A 6 -3.12 2.08 8.99
C LEU A 6 -4.35 1.27 8.55
N SER A 7 -5.48 1.57 9.15
CA SER A 7 -6.77 0.97 8.82
C SER A 7 -7.87 2.03 8.86
N THR A 8 -8.76 2.01 7.89
CA THR A 8 -9.87 2.97 7.77
C THR A 8 -11.24 2.32 7.86
N GLY A 9 -11.31 0.99 7.97
CA GLY A 9 -12.57 0.26 7.99
C GLY A 9 -13.34 0.24 6.68
N GLN A 10 -12.68 0.55 5.57
CA GLN A 10 -13.28 0.62 4.23
C GLN A 10 -12.50 -0.21 3.23
N GLY A 11 -13.18 -0.70 2.19
CA GLY A 11 -12.60 -1.52 1.15
C GLY A 11 -12.37 -2.98 1.59
N LEU A 12 -11.35 -3.60 1.01
CA LEU A 12 -11.04 -5.01 1.27
C LEU A 12 -10.17 -5.14 2.55
N SER A 13 -10.63 -5.94 3.51
CA SER A 13 -9.86 -6.23 4.75
C SER A 13 -8.49 -6.84 4.47
N SER A 14 -8.35 -7.59 3.36
CA SER A 14 -7.08 -8.17 2.92
C SER A 14 -6.00 -7.12 2.63
N LEU A 15 -6.39 -5.87 2.28
CA LEU A 15 -5.44 -4.78 2.06
C LEU A 15 -4.78 -4.28 3.35
N VAL A 16 -5.38 -4.56 4.50
CA VAL A 16 -4.80 -4.32 5.82
C VAL A 16 -4.11 -5.58 6.34
N ALA A 17 -4.82 -6.72 6.30
CA ALA A 17 -4.36 -7.96 6.89
C ALA A 17 -3.10 -8.51 6.19
N ALA A 18 -3.08 -8.58 4.86
CA ALA A 18 -1.96 -9.18 4.14
C ALA A 18 -0.64 -8.40 4.29
N PRO A 19 -0.58 -7.06 4.17
CA PRO A 19 0.62 -6.31 4.51
C PRO A 19 1.04 -6.46 5.97
N PHE A 20 0.09 -6.41 6.91
CA PHE A 20 0.36 -6.61 8.32
C PHE A 20 1.03 -7.97 8.57
N GLU A 21 0.46 -9.05 8.03
CA GLU A 21 1.00 -10.40 8.19
C GLU A 21 2.37 -10.55 7.50
N LEU A 22 2.53 -10.02 6.29
CA LEU A 22 3.79 -10.11 5.55
C LEU A 22 4.93 -9.43 6.31
N PHE A 23 4.71 -8.24 6.88
CA PHE A 23 5.71 -7.58 7.73
C PHE A 23 5.94 -8.35 9.03
N LYS A 24 4.86 -8.71 9.74
CA LYS A 24 4.94 -9.37 11.04
C LYS A 24 5.66 -10.71 10.99
N TYR A 25 5.44 -11.49 9.92
CA TYR A 25 6.04 -12.81 9.76
C TYR A 25 7.36 -12.80 8.99
N THR A 26 7.89 -11.61 8.64
CA THR A 26 9.23 -11.48 8.05
C THR A 26 10.29 -11.94 9.05
N GLY A 27 11.11 -12.94 8.63
CA GLY A 27 12.09 -13.60 9.50
C GLY A 27 11.51 -14.65 10.47
N VAL A 28 10.19 -14.79 10.51
CA VAL A 28 9.47 -15.78 11.35
C VAL A 28 9.07 -16.97 10.50
N LEU A 29 8.16 -16.79 9.54
CA LEU A 29 7.54 -17.88 8.77
C LEU A 29 8.58 -18.74 8.03
N TRP A 30 9.54 -18.12 7.35
CA TRP A 30 10.62 -18.83 6.65
C TRP A 30 11.41 -19.74 7.60
N ASN A 31 11.73 -19.23 8.78
CA ASN A 31 12.48 -19.99 9.78
C ASN A 31 11.65 -21.12 10.38
N ASP A 32 10.36 -20.90 10.64
CA ASP A 32 9.44 -21.96 11.10
C ASP A 32 9.32 -23.10 10.10
N LEU A 33 9.12 -22.79 8.82
CA LEU A 33 9.02 -23.78 7.74
C LEU A 33 10.28 -24.66 7.63
N LEU A 34 11.44 -24.14 8.06
CA LEU A 34 12.73 -24.85 8.02
C LEU A 34 13.17 -25.40 9.37
N GLY A 35 12.33 -25.34 10.40
CA GLY A 35 12.67 -25.80 11.75
C GLY A 35 13.81 -25.01 12.42
N LYS A 36 13.97 -23.72 12.06
CA LYS A 36 15.00 -22.82 12.58
C LYS A 36 14.42 -21.89 13.66
N LYS A 37 15.30 -21.29 14.46
CA LYS A 37 14.89 -20.29 15.44
C LYS A 37 14.27 -19.08 14.75
N GLN A 38 13.06 -18.70 15.16
CA GLN A 38 12.38 -17.48 14.71
C GLN A 38 13.20 -16.24 15.02
N GLN A 39 13.21 -15.30 14.06
CA GLN A 39 13.88 -14.02 14.22
C GLN A 39 13.05 -12.95 13.52
N ALA A 40 12.08 -12.38 14.23
CA ALA A 40 11.24 -11.30 13.72
C ALA A 40 12.10 -10.09 13.33
N SER A 41 11.89 -9.58 12.12
CA SER A 41 12.60 -8.40 11.62
C SER A 41 11.91 -7.10 12.03
N PHE A 42 10.59 -7.14 12.27
CA PHE A 42 9.76 -5.96 12.52
C PHE A 42 8.82 -6.19 13.72
N GLU A 43 8.57 -5.10 14.43
CA GLU A 43 7.45 -4.97 15.33
C GLU A 43 6.34 -4.21 14.60
N VAL A 44 5.18 -4.83 14.43
CA VAL A 44 4.11 -4.32 13.57
C VAL A 44 2.88 -4.07 14.41
N VAL A 45 2.36 -2.86 14.33
CA VAL A 45 1.11 -2.45 14.96
C VAL A 45 0.12 -1.93 13.93
N THR A 46 -1.16 -2.00 14.27
CA THR A 46 -2.23 -1.39 13.47
C THR A 46 -2.75 -0.14 14.15
N ALA A 47 -3.08 0.89 13.36
CA ALA A 47 -3.67 2.11 13.88
C ALA A 47 -4.83 2.59 12.99
N SER A 48 -5.84 3.21 13.60
CA SER A 48 -6.97 3.81 12.88
C SER A 48 -7.29 5.19 13.42
N GLN A 49 -8.22 5.91 12.77
CA GLN A 49 -8.66 7.24 13.16
C GLN A 49 -9.01 7.32 14.66
N ASP A 50 -9.76 6.37 15.18
CA ASP A 50 -10.29 6.39 16.55
C ASP A 50 -9.90 5.19 17.43
N GLY A 51 -9.13 4.24 16.87
CA GLY A 51 -8.69 3.01 17.55
C GLY A 51 -9.79 1.98 17.82
N LYS A 52 -10.99 2.19 17.26
CA LYS A 52 -12.12 1.26 17.46
C LYS A 52 -12.11 0.12 16.45
N PRO A 53 -12.73 -1.04 16.79
CA PRO A 53 -12.94 -2.11 15.83
C PRO A 53 -13.68 -1.62 14.58
N GLN A 54 -13.21 -2.05 13.43
CA GLN A 54 -13.70 -1.63 12.12
C GLN A 54 -14.27 -2.83 11.36
N LEU A 55 -15.54 -2.74 10.97
CA LEU A 55 -16.22 -3.73 10.14
C LEU A 55 -15.99 -3.38 8.67
N PHE A 56 -15.36 -4.28 7.95
CA PHE A 56 -15.13 -4.17 6.50
C PHE A 56 -16.30 -4.75 5.69
N ASP A 57 -16.39 -4.38 4.41
CA ASP A 57 -17.44 -4.86 3.49
C ASP A 57 -17.48 -6.39 3.36
N SER A 58 -16.34 -7.05 3.59
CA SER A 58 -16.21 -8.53 3.64
C SER A 58 -16.76 -9.18 4.91
N ASN A 59 -17.42 -8.42 5.80
CA ASN A 59 -17.90 -8.87 7.11
C ASN A 59 -16.77 -9.37 8.03
N ILE A 60 -15.56 -8.84 7.84
CA ILE A 60 -14.40 -9.08 8.70
C ILE A 60 -14.19 -7.87 9.60
N ILE A 61 -13.94 -8.11 10.88
CA ILE A 61 -13.62 -7.06 11.84
C ILE A 61 -12.11 -7.01 12.04
N VAL A 62 -11.52 -5.84 11.80
CA VAL A 62 -10.15 -5.52 12.20
C VAL A 62 -10.22 -4.67 13.47
N LYS A 63 -9.50 -5.10 14.50
CA LYS A 63 -9.35 -4.35 15.75
C LYS A 63 -7.97 -3.69 15.75
N PRO A 64 -7.87 -2.37 15.54
CA PRO A 64 -6.59 -1.68 15.61
C PRO A 64 -6.00 -1.74 17.02
N ASP A 65 -4.67 -1.74 17.10
CA ASP A 65 -3.96 -1.73 18.39
C ASP A 65 -4.07 -0.36 19.07
N GLN A 66 -4.13 0.74 18.26
CA GLN A 66 -4.15 2.10 18.78
C GLN A 66 -4.78 3.12 17.84
N LYS A 67 -4.90 4.36 18.31
CA LYS A 67 -5.33 5.52 17.50
C LYS A 67 -4.18 6.08 16.69
N ALA A 68 -4.46 6.63 15.52
CA ALA A 68 -3.47 7.30 14.68
C ALA A 68 -2.80 8.46 15.43
N CYS A 69 -3.55 9.25 16.20
CA CYS A 69 -3.02 10.38 16.96
C CYS A 69 -2.10 9.99 18.13
N SER A 70 -2.06 8.72 18.54
CA SER A 70 -1.16 8.22 19.59
C SER A 70 0.16 7.64 19.06
N ILE A 71 0.37 7.61 17.76
CA ILE A 71 1.64 7.19 17.15
C ILE A 71 2.65 8.35 17.23
N GLU A 72 3.62 8.21 18.11
CA GLU A 72 4.70 9.22 18.28
C GLU A 72 5.89 8.92 17.37
N GLU A 73 6.34 7.66 17.35
CA GLU A 73 7.49 7.19 16.61
C GLU A 73 7.18 5.89 15.87
N THR A 74 7.61 5.81 14.62
CA THR A 74 7.56 4.62 13.77
C THR A 74 8.59 4.75 12.66
N ASP A 75 9.13 3.65 12.18
CA ASP A 75 10.09 3.65 11.05
C ASP A 75 9.38 3.63 9.69
N LEU A 76 8.15 3.11 9.66
CA LEU A 76 7.30 3.06 8.47
C LEU A 76 5.83 3.33 8.83
N VAL A 77 5.20 4.26 8.13
CA VAL A 77 3.74 4.39 8.04
C VAL A 77 3.28 3.77 6.73
N TYR A 78 2.46 2.74 6.81
CA TYR A 78 1.88 2.07 5.65
C TYR A 78 0.39 2.36 5.54
N MET A 79 -0.03 3.01 4.43
CA MET A 79 -1.42 3.34 4.13
C MET A 79 -1.98 2.37 3.08
N PRO A 80 -2.88 1.45 3.44
CA PRO A 80 -3.50 0.51 2.51
C PRO A 80 -4.53 1.17 1.60
N GLY A 81 -4.99 0.44 0.58
CA GLY A 81 -6.13 0.84 -0.23
C GLY A 81 -7.44 0.84 0.59
N MET A 82 -8.34 1.76 0.26
CA MET A 82 -9.52 2.08 1.08
C MET A 82 -10.84 2.09 0.27
N GLY A 83 -10.89 1.43 -0.87
CA GLY A 83 -12.05 1.53 -1.77
C GLY A 83 -11.96 2.72 -2.72
N VAL A 84 -13.10 3.20 -3.26
CA VAL A 84 -13.14 4.18 -4.37
C VAL A 84 -13.77 5.53 -3.99
N GLU A 85 -14.40 5.65 -2.83
CA GLU A 85 -15.04 6.90 -2.36
C GLU A 85 -14.00 7.84 -1.71
N ILE A 86 -13.08 8.37 -2.52
CA ILE A 86 -11.88 9.11 -2.05
C ILE A 86 -12.24 10.27 -1.12
N ASP A 87 -13.18 11.11 -1.51
CA ASP A 87 -13.53 12.32 -0.72
C ASP A 87 -14.11 11.98 0.65
N LYS A 88 -14.95 10.94 0.73
CA LYS A 88 -15.51 10.44 1.99
C LYS A 88 -14.42 9.87 2.91
N MET A 89 -13.47 9.15 2.32
CA MET A 89 -12.35 8.57 3.06
C MET A 89 -11.45 9.64 3.65
N ILE A 90 -11.12 10.67 2.88
CA ILE A 90 -10.35 11.84 3.32
C ILE A 90 -11.07 12.54 4.47
N ALA A 91 -12.36 12.86 4.28
CA ALA A 91 -13.16 13.58 5.29
C ALA A 91 -13.27 12.82 6.62
N ASN A 92 -13.33 11.50 6.60
CA ASN A 92 -13.50 10.66 7.79
C ASN A 92 -12.19 10.33 8.54
N ASN A 93 -11.02 10.69 7.98
CA ASN A 93 -9.72 10.27 8.54
C ASN A 93 -8.71 11.43 8.70
N PRO A 94 -9.10 12.57 9.31
CA PRO A 94 -8.22 13.75 9.45
C PRO A 94 -6.97 13.46 10.30
N ASP A 95 -7.07 12.65 11.38
CA ASP A 95 -5.91 12.32 12.21
C ASP A 95 -4.93 11.38 11.50
N VAL A 96 -5.43 10.51 10.61
CA VAL A 96 -4.58 9.66 9.76
C VAL A 96 -3.78 10.53 8.79
N ILE A 97 -4.41 11.53 8.15
CA ILE A 97 -3.73 12.49 7.26
C ILE A 97 -2.67 13.28 8.03
N LYS A 98 -3.01 13.76 9.22
CA LYS A 98 -2.10 14.49 10.10
C LYS A 98 -0.90 13.63 10.50
N LEU A 99 -1.13 12.36 10.86
CA LEU A 99 -0.06 11.41 11.16
C LEU A 99 0.88 11.25 9.97
N ILE A 100 0.34 10.97 8.77
CA ILE A 100 1.11 10.82 7.53
C ILE A 100 2.00 12.04 7.30
N LYS A 101 1.42 13.25 7.38
CA LYS A 101 2.16 14.51 7.20
C LYS A 101 3.30 14.64 8.23
N ASN A 102 2.98 14.53 9.51
CA ASN A 102 3.95 14.70 10.59
C ASN A 102 5.10 13.69 10.50
N GLN A 103 4.81 12.43 10.18
CA GLN A 103 5.84 11.41 10.06
C GLN A 103 6.72 11.64 8.82
N ALA A 104 6.14 12.05 7.70
CA ALA A 104 6.91 12.40 6.50
C ALA A 104 7.86 13.59 6.74
N GLU A 105 7.42 14.61 7.48
CA GLU A 105 8.24 15.76 7.88
C GLU A 105 9.40 15.38 8.81
N LYS A 106 9.23 14.34 9.62
CA LYS A 106 10.31 13.75 10.46
C LYS A 106 11.29 12.88 9.66
N GLY A 107 11.03 12.63 8.39
CA GLY A 107 11.86 11.76 7.55
C GLY A 107 11.52 10.27 7.65
N THR A 108 10.47 9.90 8.38
CA THR A 108 9.92 8.54 8.43
C THR A 108 9.58 8.06 7.01
N ILE A 109 9.79 6.77 6.73
CA ILE A 109 9.32 6.17 5.48
C ILE A 109 7.79 6.14 5.49
N VAL A 110 7.18 6.67 4.42
CA VAL A 110 5.72 6.64 4.23
C VAL A 110 5.41 5.88 2.96
N ALA A 111 4.54 4.90 3.06
CA ALA A 111 4.11 4.10 1.93
C ALA A 111 2.59 4.13 1.76
N GLY A 112 2.11 4.27 0.52
CA GLY A 112 0.69 4.21 0.20
C GLY A 112 0.40 3.28 -0.97
N VAL A 113 -0.75 2.60 -0.95
CA VAL A 113 -1.15 1.66 -2.00
C VAL A 113 -2.53 1.99 -2.54
N CYS A 114 -2.69 1.83 -3.86
CA CYS A 114 -3.99 1.93 -4.52
C CYS A 114 -4.69 3.27 -4.19
N SER A 115 -5.94 3.25 -3.76
CA SER A 115 -6.68 4.43 -3.30
C SER A 115 -6.09 5.07 -2.03
N GLY A 116 -5.33 4.33 -1.22
CA GLY A 116 -4.64 4.86 -0.03
C GLY A 116 -3.63 5.96 -0.34
N VAL A 117 -3.10 5.99 -1.55
CA VAL A 117 -2.20 7.08 -2.01
C VAL A 117 -2.88 8.45 -1.98
N ALA A 118 -4.23 8.50 -2.04
CA ALA A 118 -4.97 9.76 -1.88
C ALA A 118 -4.73 10.43 -0.53
N MET A 119 -4.54 9.65 0.55
CA MET A 119 -4.24 10.19 1.87
C MET A 119 -2.86 10.87 1.91
N LEU A 120 -1.88 10.30 1.18
CA LEU A 120 -0.55 10.89 1.03
C LEU A 120 -0.61 12.18 0.21
N ALA A 121 -1.40 12.18 -0.87
CA ALA A 121 -1.61 13.36 -1.71
C ALA A 121 -2.34 14.47 -0.93
N GLU A 122 -3.39 14.15 -0.16
CA GLU A 122 -4.12 15.10 0.66
C GLU A 122 -3.25 15.67 1.80
N ALA A 123 -2.32 14.87 2.34
CA ALA A 123 -1.31 15.35 3.29
C ALA A 123 -0.30 16.33 2.66
N GLY A 124 -0.32 16.52 1.33
CA GLY A 124 0.57 17.43 0.58
C GLY A 124 2.00 16.89 0.42
N ILE A 125 2.26 15.65 0.81
CA ILE A 125 3.64 15.10 0.78
C ILE A 125 4.07 14.60 -0.61
N LEU A 126 3.12 14.55 -1.57
CA LEU A 126 3.37 14.11 -2.95
C LEU A 126 3.52 15.25 -3.96
N ASP A 127 3.29 16.50 -3.58
CA ASP A 127 3.35 17.66 -4.48
C ASP A 127 4.73 17.76 -5.15
N GLY A 128 4.73 17.83 -6.49
CA GLY A 128 5.94 17.86 -7.32
C GLY A 128 6.72 16.53 -7.40
N LYS A 129 6.25 15.46 -6.76
CA LYS A 129 6.93 14.16 -6.72
C LYS A 129 6.28 13.14 -7.64
N GLU A 130 7.06 12.13 -8.04
CA GLU A 130 6.53 10.97 -8.75
C GLU A 130 5.75 10.06 -7.80
N ALA A 131 4.54 9.67 -8.22
CA ALA A 131 3.68 8.75 -7.48
C ALA A 131 2.90 7.85 -8.43
N THR A 132 2.51 6.67 -7.95
CA THR A 132 1.58 5.79 -8.66
C THR A 132 0.37 5.48 -7.79
N THR A 133 -0.68 5.01 -8.43
CA THR A 133 -1.91 4.50 -7.82
C THR A 133 -2.44 3.36 -8.66
N HIS A 134 -3.60 2.82 -8.34
CA HIS A 134 -4.26 1.83 -9.20
C HIS A 134 -4.58 2.44 -10.58
N TRP A 135 -4.23 1.76 -11.68
CA TRP A 135 -4.43 2.24 -13.05
C TRP A 135 -5.87 2.73 -13.33
N ALA A 136 -6.88 2.04 -12.76
CA ALA A 136 -8.29 2.43 -12.92
C ALA A 136 -8.65 3.76 -12.22
N LEU A 137 -7.87 4.20 -11.23
CA LEU A 137 -8.06 5.46 -10.51
C LEU A 137 -7.24 6.62 -11.12
N ALA A 138 -6.39 6.33 -12.10
CA ALA A 138 -5.45 7.29 -12.68
C ALA A 138 -6.10 8.62 -13.10
N LYS A 139 -7.24 8.55 -13.79
CA LYS A 139 -7.96 9.74 -14.25
C LYS A 139 -8.46 10.59 -13.08
N GLN A 140 -9.09 9.96 -12.09
CA GLN A 140 -9.61 10.64 -10.91
C GLN A 140 -8.49 11.31 -10.11
N PHE A 141 -7.37 10.60 -9.92
CA PHE A 141 -6.21 11.11 -9.17
C PHE A 141 -5.53 12.28 -9.88
N LYS A 142 -5.34 12.22 -11.20
CA LYS A 142 -4.81 13.34 -11.99
C LYS A 142 -5.67 14.60 -11.91
N GLN A 143 -7.00 14.43 -11.84
CA GLN A 143 -7.93 15.55 -11.69
C GLN A 143 -7.96 16.12 -10.26
N ARG A 144 -7.93 15.25 -9.25
CA ARG A 144 -8.06 15.63 -7.84
C ARG A 144 -6.75 16.18 -7.26
N PHE A 145 -5.60 15.65 -7.71
CA PHE A 145 -4.27 16.01 -7.22
C PHE A 145 -3.33 16.37 -8.38
N PRO A 146 -3.58 17.53 -9.05
CA PRO A 146 -2.84 17.91 -10.26
C PRO A 146 -1.36 18.28 -10.00
N ALA A 147 -0.98 18.56 -8.75
CA ALA A 147 0.40 18.85 -8.37
C ALA A 147 1.31 17.62 -8.32
N VAL A 148 0.74 16.42 -8.37
CA VAL A 148 1.48 15.15 -8.31
C VAL A 148 1.86 14.67 -9.71
N ASN A 149 3.11 14.21 -9.89
CA ASN A 149 3.58 13.64 -11.15
C ASN A 149 3.20 12.13 -11.23
N TRP A 150 2.01 11.84 -11.75
CA TRP A 150 1.43 10.49 -11.76
C TRP A 150 2.06 9.56 -12.79
N GLN A 151 2.76 8.52 -12.31
CA GLN A 151 3.39 7.43 -13.07
C GLN A 151 2.52 6.15 -13.01
N THR A 152 1.28 6.24 -13.49
CA THR A 152 0.26 5.20 -13.28
C THR A 152 0.51 3.88 -14.03
N ASP A 153 1.50 3.82 -14.90
CA ASP A 153 1.92 2.59 -15.57
C ASP A 153 2.87 1.73 -14.71
N GLN A 154 3.52 2.34 -13.72
CA GLN A 154 4.42 1.64 -12.81
C GLN A 154 3.67 0.99 -11.65
N PHE A 155 4.10 -0.21 -11.23
CA PHE A 155 3.59 -0.82 -9.99
C PHE A 155 4.06 -0.10 -8.74
N ILE A 156 5.29 0.38 -8.72
CA ILE A 156 5.90 1.03 -7.56
C ILE A 156 6.64 2.28 -8.04
N THR A 157 6.46 3.38 -7.31
CA THR A 157 7.30 4.57 -7.41
C THR A 157 7.94 4.86 -6.05
N GLN A 158 9.13 5.48 -6.09
CA GLN A 158 9.84 5.95 -4.90
C GLN A 158 10.34 7.37 -5.13
N SER A 159 9.95 8.28 -4.26
CA SER A 159 10.43 9.67 -4.25
C SER A 159 10.92 10.02 -2.84
N GLY A 160 12.25 9.95 -2.65
CA GLY A 160 12.86 10.12 -1.33
C GLY A 160 12.40 9.03 -0.34
N ASN A 161 11.80 9.46 0.76
CA ASN A 161 11.24 8.58 1.80
C ASN A 161 9.79 8.16 1.55
N ILE A 162 9.22 8.44 0.37
CA ILE A 162 7.84 8.14 0.04
C ILE A 162 7.78 7.04 -1.02
N PHE A 163 7.00 6.00 -0.75
CA PHE A 163 6.76 4.89 -1.65
C PHE A 163 5.28 4.83 -2.01
N CYS A 164 4.96 4.65 -3.29
CA CYS A 164 3.58 4.45 -3.74
C CYS A 164 3.47 3.15 -4.52
N GLY A 165 2.38 2.40 -4.31
CA GLY A 165 2.10 1.15 -5.00
C GLY A 165 0.76 1.18 -5.73
N GLY A 166 0.70 0.52 -6.90
CA GLY A 166 -0.54 0.30 -7.65
C GLY A 166 -1.35 -0.88 -7.10
N GLY A 167 -2.45 -1.19 -7.75
CA GLY A 167 -3.27 -2.43 -7.68
C GLY A 167 -3.49 -3.10 -6.31
N VAL A 168 -4.57 -3.86 -6.20
CA VAL A 168 -4.98 -4.50 -4.93
C VAL A 168 -3.87 -5.39 -4.37
N TYR A 169 -3.48 -6.43 -5.11
CA TYR A 169 -2.40 -7.33 -4.69
C TYR A 169 -1.00 -6.86 -5.13
N GLY A 170 -0.89 -5.73 -5.81
CA GLY A 170 0.37 -4.97 -5.94
C GLY A 170 0.87 -4.41 -4.60
N ALA A 171 0.02 -4.42 -3.57
CA ALA A 171 0.40 -4.17 -2.19
C ALA A 171 1.52 -5.08 -1.71
N LEU A 172 1.52 -6.36 -2.11
CA LEU A 172 2.52 -7.33 -1.70
C LEU A 172 3.89 -7.04 -2.36
N ASP A 173 3.89 -6.58 -3.62
CA ASP A 173 5.13 -6.14 -4.28
C ASP A 173 5.75 -4.95 -3.54
N LEU A 174 4.93 -3.98 -3.14
CA LEU A 174 5.40 -2.84 -2.34
C LEU A 174 5.92 -3.28 -0.98
N CYS A 175 5.22 -4.19 -0.29
CA CYS A 175 5.70 -4.72 0.99
C CYS A 175 7.06 -5.44 0.85
N LEU A 176 7.24 -6.28 -0.18
CA LEU A 176 8.53 -6.93 -0.44
C LEU A 176 9.63 -5.91 -0.75
N ARG A 177 9.32 -4.85 -1.49
CA ARG A 177 10.27 -3.75 -1.75
C ARG A 177 10.66 -3.01 -0.46
N LEU A 178 9.72 -2.78 0.45
CA LEU A 178 9.98 -2.18 1.76
C LEU A 178 10.77 -3.13 2.68
N ILE A 179 10.47 -4.42 2.67
CA ILE A 179 11.27 -5.44 3.39
C ILE A 179 12.70 -5.45 2.86
N GLU A 180 12.90 -5.39 1.54
CA GLU A 180 14.22 -5.28 0.94
C GLU A 180 14.95 -4.02 1.38
N TYR A 181 14.26 -2.89 1.38
CA TYR A 181 14.80 -1.60 1.81
C TYR A 181 15.32 -1.63 3.26
N PHE A 182 14.56 -2.23 4.17
CA PHE A 182 14.86 -2.24 5.59
C PHE A 182 15.72 -3.42 6.05
N ALA A 183 15.48 -4.62 5.53
CA ALA A 183 16.09 -5.87 6.00
C ALA A 183 17.01 -6.53 4.95
N GLY A 184 17.08 -5.96 3.76
CA GLY A 184 17.95 -6.41 2.67
C GLY A 184 17.34 -7.51 1.82
N TYR A 185 17.92 -7.69 0.62
CA TYR A 185 17.46 -8.60 -0.42
C TYR A 185 17.24 -10.04 0.05
N LYS A 186 18.16 -10.58 0.87
CA LYS A 186 18.07 -11.96 1.36
C LYS A 186 16.78 -12.21 2.15
N ILE A 187 16.43 -11.31 3.05
CA ILE A 187 15.24 -11.41 3.90
C ILE A 187 13.97 -11.23 3.05
N ALA A 188 13.96 -10.24 2.14
CA ALA A 188 12.84 -10.05 1.21
C ALA A 188 12.58 -11.29 0.35
N LYS A 189 13.64 -11.91 -0.20
CA LYS A 189 13.54 -13.16 -0.98
C LYS A 189 13.01 -14.32 -0.15
N GLN A 190 13.45 -14.49 1.10
CA GLN A 190 12.94 -15.51 2.00
C GLN A 190 11.47 -15.28 2.34
N SER A 191 11.06 -14.02 2.56
CA SER A 191 9.65 -13.67 2.77
C SER A 191 8.81 -13.99 1.53
N ALA A 192 9.25 -13.61 0.34
CA ALA A 192 8.55 -13.93 -0.91
C ALA A 192 8.36 -15.45 -1.09
N GLN A 193 9.41 -16.24 -0.83
CA GLN A 193 9.37 -17.70 -0.91
C GLN A 193 8.45 -18.32 0.15
N ALA A 194 8.45 -17.81 1.39
CA ALA A 194 7.60 -18.31 2.47
C ALA A 194 6.11 -18.08 2.19
N PHE A 195 5.78 -16.94 1.59
CA PHE A 195 4.40 -16.56 1.22
C PHE A 195 4.01 -16.97 -0.20
N LEU A 196 4.90 -17.62 -0.96
CA LEU A 196 4.71 -18.03 -2.37
C LEU A 196 4.30 -16.83 -3.26
N ILE A 197 4.95 -15.69 -3.04
CA ILE A 197 4.74 -14.48 -3.84
C ILE A 197 5.80 -14.43 -4.94
N ASP A 198 5.37 -14.46 -6.19
CA ASP A 198 6.24 -14.20 -7.34
C ASP A 198 6.65 -12.72 -7.33
N SER A 199 7.94 -12.45 -7.47
CA SER A 199 8.51 -11.10 -7.32
C SER A 199 9.29 -10.67 -8.56
N PRO A 200 9.48 -9.35 -8.76
CA PRO A 200 8.51 -8.26 -8.59
C PRO A 200 7.87 -7.90 -9.92
N ARG A 201 6.60 -7.58 -9.92
CA ARG A 201 5.91 -7.03 -11.08
C ARG A 201 6.31 -5.56 -11.26
N THR A 202 6.63 -5.16 -12.50
CA THR A 202 7.17 -3.82 -12.78
C THR A 202 6.13 -2.86 -13.35
N TRP A 203 5.22 -3.36 -14.22
CA TRP A 203 4.31 -2.52 -15.00
C TRP A 203 2.84 -2.91 -14.83
N GLN A 204 1.97 -1.92 -14.59
CA GLN A 204 0.52 -2.10 -14.54
C GLN A 204 -0.13 -2.08 -15.94
N SER A 205 0.56 -1.60 -16.96
CA SER A 205 0.03 -1.43 -18.32
C SER A 205 -0.54 -2.71 -18.91
N SER A 206 0.00 -3.88 -18.59
CA SER A 206 -0.53 -5.18 -19.02
C SER A 206 -1.96 -5.46 -18.52
N TYR A 207 -2.36 -4.86 -17.38
CA TYR A 207 -3.71 -5.01 -16.81
C TYR A 207 -4.71 -3.97 -17.31
N SER A 208 -4.22 -2.83 -17.82
CA SER A 208 -5.06 -1.75 -18.36
C SER A 208 -5.33 -1.90 -19.86
N SER A 209 -4.48 -2.64 -20.57
CA SER A 209 -4.49 -2.72 -22.04
C SER A 209 -5.76 -3.33 -22.65
N SER A 210 -6.46 -4.20 -21.93
CA SER A 210 -7.71 -4.81 -22.41
C SER A 210 -8.89 -3.82 -22.53
N LEU A 211 -8.89 -2.73 -21.74
CA LEU A 211 -9.93 -1.70 -21.80
C LEU A 211 -9.64 -0.60 -22.85
N LEU A 212 -8.37 -0.46 -23.27
CA LEU A 212 -7.94 0.58 -24.20
C LEU A 212 -7.91 0.11 -25.67
N LYS A 213 -8.07 -1.19 -25.95
CA LYS A 213 -7.88 -1.78 -27.28
C LYS A 213 -9.15 -1.94 -28.12
N GLN A 214 -10.18 -1.14 -27.93
CA GLN A 214 -11.38 -1.18 -28.81
C GLN A 214 -11.25 -0.41 -30.13
N THR A 215 -10.05 0.02 -30.52
CA THR A 215 -9.81 0.75 -31.77
C THR A 215 -9.21 -0.11 -32.91
N HIS A 216 -9.39 -1.41 -32.88
CA HIS A 216 -9.00 -2.28 -33.97
C HIS A 216 -10.06 -2.28 -35.09
N HIS A 217 -9.65 -2.01 -36.35
CA HIS A 217 -10.51 -2.13 -37.54
C HIS A 217 -10.64 -3.59 -38.04
N ASP A 218 -9.92 -4.54 -37.41
CA ASP A 218 -9.97 -5.97 -37.76
C ASP A 218 -11.02 -6.70 -36.91
N GLU A 219 -12.07 -7.17 -37.54
CA GLU A 219 -13.21 -7.84 -36.89
C GLU A 219 -12.82 -9.18 -36.23
N LYS A 220 -11.82 -9.89 -36.76
CA LYS A 220 -11.36 -11.18 -36.17
C LYS A 220 -10.58 -10.95 -34.87
N ILE A 221 -9.84 -9.85 -34.79
CA ILE A 221 -9.13 -9.47 -33.57
C ILE A 221 -10.12 -8.97 -32.50
N LYS A 222 -11.17 -8.23 -32.92
CA LYS A 222 -12.25 -7.81 -32.00
C LYS A 222 -13.00 -8.99 -31.36
N GLN A 223 -13.17 -10.09 -32.08
CA GLN A 223 -13.84 -11.30 -31.57
C GLN A 223 -12.96 -12.13 -30.64
N ALA A 224 -11.63 -11.96 -30.70
CA ALA A 224 -10.67 -12.68 -29.89
C ALA A 224 -10.26 -11.92 -28.58
N GLN A 225 -10.71 -10.69 -28.44
CA GLN A 225 -10.49 -9.81 -27.28
C GLN A 225 -11.73 -9.77 -26.37
#